data_63d03a954f2c9487371494129c7c9cde
#
_entry.id   63d03a954f2c9487371494129c7c9cde
#
_cell.length_a   1.000
_cell.length_b   1.000
_cell.length_c   1.000
_cell.angle_alpha   90.00
_cell.angle_beta   90.00
_cell.angle_gamma   90.00
#
_symmetry.space_group_name_H-M   'P 1'
#
loop_
_entity.id
_entity.type
_entity.pdbx_description
1 polymer ?
#
loop_
_entity_poly.entity_id
_entity_poly.type
_entity_poly.pdbx_seq_one_letter_code
_entity_poly.pdbx_strand_id
1 'polypeptide(L)'
;MDATKLTQLLGLEPHLEGGAFAETWREPSQPRGTGTAIYFLLREGERSHWHRVDATEIWHFYAGAPLELSTSEDGRTVEHRVLGIDFEAGERPQLIVPPNAWQAARSLGAWTLVGCTVSPAFEFDGFELAPEGWEPG
;
A
#
# COMPACT_ATOMS: atom_id res chain seq x y z
N MET A 1 -15.34 -14.96 5.14
CA MET A 1 -14.81 -14.31 3.91
C MET A 1 -13.34 -14.64 3.79
N ASP A 2 -12.92 -15.13 2.66
CA ASP A 2 -11.50 -15.42 2.41
C ASP A 2 -10.94 -14.53 1.29
N ALA A 3 -9.62 -14.54 1.15
CA ALA A 3 -8.95 -13.68 0.17
C ALA A 3 -9.32 -13.99 -1.27
N THR A 4 -9.55 -15.26 -1.59
CA THR A 4 -9.95 -15.67 -2.94
C THR A 4 -11.31 -15.08 -3.30
N LYS A 5 -12.27 -15.15 -2.38
CA LYS A 5 -13.61 -14.59 -2.59
C LYS A 5 -13.58 -13.07 -2.70
N LEU A 6 -12.78 -12.41 -1.86
CA LEU A 6 -12.58 -10.96 -1.96
C LEU A 6 -12.01 -10.55 -3.31
N THR A 7 -11.01 -11.29 -3.79
CA THR A 7 -10.39 -11.02 -5.09
C THR A 7 -11.43 -11.07 -6.21
N GLN A 8 -12.32 -12.06 -6.15
CA GLN A 8 -13.39 -12.18 -7.13
C GLN A 8 -14.44 -11.07 -7.01
N LEU A 9 -14.90 -10.81 -5.79
CA LEU A 9 -15.96 -9.82 -5.55
C LEU A 9 -15.53 -8.39 -5.87
N LEU A 10 -14.28 -8.04 -5.62
CA LEU A 10 -13.76 -6.69 -5.83
C LEU A 10 -13.05 -6.54 -7.18
N GLY A 11 -12.92 -7.61 -7.96
CA GLY A 11 -12.28 -7.54 -9.26
C GLY A 11 -10.79 -7.23 -9.19
N LEU A 12 -10.09 -7.79 -8.19
CA LEU A 12 -8.67 -7.50 -8.00
C LEU A 12 -7.81 -8.25 -9.00
N GLU A 13 -6.72 -7.62 -9.41
CA GLU A 13 -5.73 -8.21 -10.31
C GLU A 13 -4.32 -7.99 -9.74
N PRO A 14 -3.31 -8.78 -10.16
CA PRO A 14 -1.96 -8.68 -9.60
C PRO A 14 -1.35 -7.28 -9.78
N HIS A 15 -0.65 -6.79 -8.74
CA HIS A 15 0.10 -5.55 -8.78
C HIS A 15 1.58 -5.84 -8.99
N LEU A 16 2.29 -4.93 -9.69
CA LEU A 16 3.73 -5.05 -9.94
C LEU A 16 4.56 -5.14 -8.66
N GLU A 17 4.14 -4.45 -7.59
CA GLU A 17 4.83 -4.45 -6.30
C GLU A 17 4.56 -5.73 -5.48
N GLY A 18 3.58 -6.53 -5.87
CA GLY A 18 3.08 -7.68 -5.13
C GLY A 18 1.65 -7.43 -4.66
N GLY A 19 0.94 -8.49 -4.26
CA GLY A 19 -0.46 -8.38 -3.87
C GLY A 19 -1.40 -8.20 -5.06
N ALA A 20 -2.65 -7.83 -4.76
CA ALA A 20 -3.69 -7.65 -5.78
C ALA A 20 -4.45 -6.33 -5.53
N PHE A 21 -4.88 -5.67 -6.59
CA PHE A 21 -5.48 -4.35 -6.47
C PHE A 21 -6.58 -4.12 -7.50
N ALA A 22 -7.40 -3.10 -7.24
CA ALA A 22 -8.32 -2.52 -8.23
C ALA A 22 -8.36 -1.01 -8.02
N GLU A 23 -8.17 -0.25 -9.10
CA GLU A 23 -8.33 1.20 -9.05
C GLU A 23 -9.82 1.54 -9.02
N THR A 24 -10.26 2.21 -7.96
CA THR A 24 -11.67 2.54 -7.77
C THR A 24 -11.99 3.96 -8.23
N TRP A 25 -10.99 4.83 -8.28
CA TRP A 25 -11.20 6.22 -8.67
C TRP A 25 -9.91 6.83 -9.21
N ARG A 26 -10.09 7.69 -10.23
CA ARG A 26 -9.03 8.53 -10.78
C ARG A 26 -9.64 9.86 -11.20
N GLU A 27 -9.15 10.93 -10.62
CA GLU A 27 -9.56 12.27 -11.02
C GLU A 27 -8.94 12.57 -12.40
N PRO A 28 -9.73 12.98 -13.42
CA PRO A 28 -9.29 12.95 -14.82
C PRO A 28 -8.54 14.17 -15.32
N SER A 29 -8.24 15.16 -14.47
CA SER A 29 -7.57 16.40 -14.92
C SER A 29 -6.23 16.13 -15.58
N GLN A 30 -5.88 16.96 -16.57
CA GLN A 30 -4.61 16.91 -17.27
C GLN A 30 -3.75 18.10 -16.87
N PRO A 31 -2.42 17.97 -16.84
CA PRO A 31 -1.62 16.78 -17.21
C PRO A 31 -1.62 15.67 -16.14
N ARG A 32 -2.13 15.94 -14.94
CA ARG A 32 -2.19 14.95 -13.84
C ARG A 32 -3.38 15.27 -12.94
N GLY A 33 -4.16 14.23 -12.62
CA GLY A 33 -5.30 14.38 -11.72
C GLY A 33 -4.90 14.68 -10.29
N THR A 34 -5.88 15.06 -9.47
CA THR A 34 -5.66 15.43 -8.07
C THR A 34 -5.51 14.23 -7.15
N GLY A 35 -5.97 13.05 -7.58
CA GLY A 35 -5.84 11.86 -6.76
C GLY A 35 -6.32 10.59 -7.42
N THR A 36 -5.92 9.47 -6.84
CA THR A 36 -6.38 8.12 -7.17
C THR A 36 -6.69 7.35 -5.89
N ALA A 37 -7.52 6.33 -6.00
CA ALA A 37 -7.81 5.41 -4.91
C ALA A 37 -7.85 3.98 -5.45
N ILE A 38 -7.31 3.05 -4.66
CA ILE A 38 -7.33 1.62 -4.97
C ILE A 38 -7.82 0.82 -3.77
N TYR A 39 -8.40 -0.35 -4.04
CA TYR A 39 -8.37 -1.46 -3.08
C TYR A 39 -7.06 -2.20 -3.25
N PHE A 40 -6.49 -2.69 -2.15
CA PHE A 40 -5.25 -3.45 -2.18
C PHE A 40 -5.33 -4.59 -1.17
N LEU A 41 -4.99 -5.80 -1.61
CA LEU A 41 -5.09 -7.02 -0.82
C LEU A 41 -3.73 -7.70 -0.76
N LEU A 42 -3.27 -7.99 0.45
CA LEU A 42 -2.08 -8.81 0.70
C LEU A 42 -2.49 -10.07 1.46
N ARG A 43 -2.08 -11.23 0.95
CA ARG A 43 -2.27 -12.50 1.63
C ARG A 43 -1.06 -12.84 2.49
N GLU A 44 -1.20 -13.82 3.37
CA GLU A 44 -0.09 -14.35 4.15
C GLU A 44 1.06 -14.75 3.23
N GLY A 45 2.28 -14.33 3.57
CA GLY A 45 3.46 -14.62 2.79
C GLY A 45 3.70 -13.70 1.58
N GLU A 46 2.69 -12.93 1.17
CA GLU A 46 2.87 -11.93 0.13
C GLU A 46 3.45 -10.64 0.71
N ARG A 47 4.20 -9.92 -0.10
CA ARG A 47 4.73 -8.60 0.25
C ARG A 47 4.39 -7.61 -0.85
N SER A 48 4.10 -6.37 -0.44
CA SER A 48 4.31 -5.22 -1.30
C SER A 48 5.79 -4.89 -1.19
N HIS A 49 6.54 -5.13 -2.26
CA HIS A 49 7.99 -4.92 -2.27
C HIS A 49 8.32 -3.43 -2.19
N TRP A 50 9.50 -3.11 -1.70
CA TRP A 50 9.97 -1.75 -1.57
C TRP A 50 9.77 -0.97 -2.87
N HIS A 51 9.08 0.15 -2.75
CA HIS A 51 8.78 1.05 -3.85
C HIS A 51 8.60 2.46 -3.29
N ARG A 52 8.60 3.44 -4.18
CA ARG A 52 8.29 4.82 -3.81
C ARG A 52 7.48 5.50 -4.89
N VAL A 53 6.73 6.50 -4.48
CA VAL A 53 5.84 7.28 -5.35
C VAL A 53 6.16 8.75 -5.14
N ASP A 54 6.07 9.55 -6.20
CA ASP A 54 6.35 10.98 -6.15
C ASP A 54 5.19 11.82 -5.61
N ALA A 55 4.30 11.21 -4.85
CA ALA A 55 3.10 11.83 -4.29
C ALA A 55 2.87 11.30 -2.87
N THR A 56 2.01 11.97 -2.11
CA THR A 56 1.60 11.50 -0.79
C THR A 56 0.67 10.31 -0.94
N GLU A 57 0.96 9.24 -0.23
CA GLU A 57 0.09 8.06 -0.18
C GLU A 57 -0.44 7.85 1.24
N ILE A 58 -1.74 7.53 1.35
CA ILE A 58 -2.37 7.19 2.62
C ILE A 58 -2.89 5.77 2.51
N TRP A 59 -2.49 4.95 3.49
CA TRP A 59 -2.98 3.58 3.66
C TRP A 59 -4.14 3.59 4.64
N HIS A 60 -5.25 2.94 4.28
CA HIS A 60 -6.48 2.88 5.08
C HIS A 60 -6.80 1.42 5.38
N PHE A 61 -6.96 1.09 6.65
CA PHE A 61 -7.33 -0.28 7.04
C PHE A 61 -8.83 -0.52 6.79
N TYR A 62 -9.15 -1.60 6.09
CA TYR A 62 -10.56 -1.96 5.82
C TYR A 62 -10.98 -3.25 6.50
N ALA A 63 -10.22 -4.34 6.39
CA ALA A 63 -10.65 -5.64 6.91
C ALA A 63 -9.48 -6.62 7.01
N GLY A 64 -9.70 -7.69 7.76
CA GLY A 64 -8.73 -8.77 7.92
C GLY A 64 -7.76 -8.54 9.06
N ALA A 65 -6.55 -9.10 8.94
CA ALA A 65 -5.49 -8.93 9.92
C ALA A 65 -4.86 -7.55 9.83
N PRO A 66 -4.15 -7.10 10.88
CA PRO A 66 -3.32 -5.89 10.79
C PRO A 66 -2.24 -6.04 9.73
N LEU A 67 -1.71 -4.92 9.27
CA LEU A 67 -0.67 -4.88 8.24
C LEU A 67 0.53 -4.12 8.79
N GLU A 68 1.73 -4.65 8.59
CA GLU A 68 2.96 -3.93 8.90
C GLU A 68 3.37 -3.11 7.69
N LEU A 69 3.43 -1.79 7.90
CA LEU A 69 3.94 -0.84 6.89
C LEU A 69 5.33 -0.41 7.32
N SER A 70 6.31 -0.67 6.46
CA SER A 70 7.70 -0.28 6.67
C SER A 70 8.03 0.87 5.75
N THR A 71 8.65 1.93 6.28
CA THR A 71 9.00 3.11 5.49
C THR A 71 10.44 3.53 5.74
N SER A 72 11.04 4.16 4.73
CA SER A 72 12.39 4.72 4.83
C SER A 72 12.47 5.96 3.96
N GLU A 73 12.72 7.11 4.58
CA GLU A 73 12.84 8.37 3.84
C GLU A 73 14.26 8.56 3.28
N ASP A 74 15.27 7.99 3.93
CA ASP A 74 16.68 8.15 3.54
C ASP A 74 17.26 6.93 2.81
N GLY A 75 16.50 5.85 2.68
CA GLY A 75 16.98 4.60 2.10
C GLY A 75 17.90 3.80 3.02
N ARG A 76 18.01 4.17 4.28
CA ARG A 76 18.91 3.56 5.28
C ARG A 76 18.18 3.17 6.55
N THR A 77 17.45 4.10 7.15
CA THR A 77 16.74 3.92 8.41
C THR A 77 15.31 3.50 8.10
N VAL A 78 14.87 2.41 8.72
CA VAL A 78 13.52 1.87 8.52
C VAL A 78 12.68 2.11 9.76
N GLU A 79 11.45 2.62 9.54
CA GLU A 79 10.43 2.72 10.57
C GLU A 79 9.34 1.69 10.27
N HIS A 80 8.92 0.93 11.28
CA HIS A 80 7.82 -0.03 11.16
C HIS A 80 6.61 0.49 11.93
N ARG A 81 5.46 0.52 11.28
CA ARG A 81 4.19 0.91 11.90
C ARG A 81 3.14 -0.12 11.55
N VAL A 82 2.12 -0.25 12.38
CA VAL A 82 1.04 -1.23 12.16
C VAL A 82 -0.26 -0.52 11.83
N LEU A 83 -0.81 -0.88 10.68
CA LEU A 83 -2.12 -0.42 10.20
C LEU A 83 -3.19 -1.38 10.71
N GLY A 84 -4.13 -0.88 11.49
CA GLY A 84 -5.17 -1.71 12.10
C GLY A 84 -6.02 -0.93 13.08
N ILE A 85 -6.81 -1.62 13.88
CA ILE A 85 -7.79 -1.02 14.80
C ILE A 85 -7.59 -1.37 16.28
N ASP A 86 -6.52 -2.06 16.63
CA ASP A 86 -6.16 -2.25 18.02
C ASP A 86 -5.38 -1.02 18.50
N PHE A 87 -6.13 0.03 18.85
CA PHE A 87 -5.56 1.34 19.17
C PHE A 87 -4.70 1.31 20.43
N GLU A 88 -5.03 0.46 21.40
CA GLU A 88 -4.25 0.33 22.64
C GLU A 88 -2.91 -0.33 22.38
N ALA A 89 -2.83 -1.20 21.36
CA ALA A 89 -1.56 -1.80 20.93
C ALA A 89 -0.72 -0.88 20.04
N GLY A 90 -1.20 0.32 19.76
CA GLY A 90 -0.49 1.30 18.93
C GLY A 90 -0.82 1.24 17.45
N GLU A 91 -1.79 0.41 17.05
CA GLU A 91 -2.23 0.37 15.64
C GLU A 91 -3.03 1.62 15.29
N ARG A 92 -2.98 2.00 14.03
CA ARG A 92 -3.76 3.12 13.51
C ARG A 92 -4.44 2.72 12.21
N PRO A 93 -5.69 3.19 11.97
CA PRO A 93 -6.42 2.81 10.76
C PRO A 93 -5.99 3.59 9.52
N GLN A 94 -5.23 4.67 9.69
CA GLN A 94 -4.62 5.42 8.58
C GLN A 94 -3.15 5.65 8.88
N LEU A 95 -2.30 5.42 7.87
CA LEU A 95 -0.87 5.73 7.93
C LEU A 95 -0.49 6.49 6.66
N ILE A 96 0.32 7.53 6.83
CA ILE A 96 0.73 8.42 5.74
C ILE A 96 2.17 8.12 5.35
N VAL A 97 2.40 8.02 4.05
CA VAL A 97 3.74 7.90 3.46
C VAL A 97 4.02 9.17 2.69
N PRO A 98 5.05 9.96 3.08
CA PRO A 98 5.36 11.19 2.36
C PRO A 98 5.90 10.91 0.95
N PRO A 99 5.85 11.91 0.05
CA PRO A 99 6.39 11.75 -1.30
C PRO A 99 7.83 11.25 -1.27
N ASN A 100 8.13 10.31 -2.16
CA ASN A 100 9.47 9.74 -2.38
C ASN A 100 10.04 8.90 -1.23
N ALA A 101 9.31 8.69 -0.14
CA ALA A 101 9.71 7.74 0.88
C ALA A 101 9.55 6.31 0.37
N TRP A 102 10.56 5.47 0.61
CA TRP A 102 10.46 4.05 0.32
C TRP A 102 9.44 3.41 1.27
N GLN A 103 8.64 2.49 0.74
CA GLN A 103 7.62 1.78 1.51
C GLN A 103 7.52 0.32 1.09
N ALA A 104 7.21 -0.53 2.05
CA ALA A 104 6.94 -1.95 1.86
C ALA A 104 5.91 -2.39 2.89
N ALA A 105 5.18 -3.46 2.59
CA ALA A 105 4.10 -3.90 3.48
C ALA A 105 3.96 -5.41 3.46
N ARG A 106 3.44 -5.96 4.57
CA ARG A 106 3.05 -7.36 4.67
C ARG A 106 1.86 -7.52 5.60
N SER A 107 1.00 -8.46 5.31
CA SER A 107 -0.08 -8.83 6.23
C SER A 107 0.50 -9.56 7.44
N LEU A 108 -0.03 -9.26 8.62
CA LEU A 108 0.33 -9.96 9.86
C LEU A 108 -0.56 -11.15 10.15
N GLY A 109 -1.38 -11.57 9.22
CA GLY A 109 -2.24 -12.73 9.34
C GLY A 109 -2.55 -13.35 7.98
N ALA A 110 -3.72 -13.98 7.85
CA ALA A 110 -4.09 -14.70 6.65
C ALA A 110 -4.24 -13.78 5.43
N TRP A 111 -4.75 -12.56 5.64
CA TRP A 111 -4.88 -11.54 4.62
C TRP A 111 -5.23 -10.19 5.26
N THR A 112 -4.92 -9.11 4.56
CA THR A 112 -5.33 -7.76 4.91
C THR A 112 -5.87 -7.06 3.68
N LEU A 113 -7.05 -6.45 3.80
CA LEU A 113 -7.60 -5.56 2.78
C LEU A 113 -7.44 -4.13 3.23
N VAL A 114 -6.86 -3.32 2.39
CA VAL A 114 -6.65 -1.89 2.63
C VAL A 114 -7.14 -1.07 1.45
N GLY A 115 -7.28 0.23 1.66
CA GLY A 115 -7.36 1.20 0.59
C GLY A 115 -6.07 2.02 0.56
N CYS A 116 -5.64 2.44 -0.63
CA CYS A 116 -4.55 3.37 -0.76
C CYS A 116 -5.01 4.54 -1.61
N THR A 117 -4.84 5.76 -1.09
CA THR A 117 -5.12 6.99 -1.82
C THR A 117 -3.82 7.71 -2.09
N VAL A 118 -3.68 8.26 -3.30
CA VAL A 118 -2.46 8.94 -3.75
C VAL A 118 -2.84 10.30 -4.29
N SER A 119 -2.16 11.35 -3.83
CA SER A 119 -2.44 12.72 -4.24
C SER A 119 -1.12 13.52 -4.39
N PRO A 120 -0.86 14.09 -5.57
CA PRO A 120 -1.59 13.99 -6.83
C PRO A 120 -1.69 12.55 -7.33
N ALA A 121 -2.48 12.32 -8.37
CA ALA A 121 -2.83 10.99 -8.86
C ALA A 121 -1.62 10.08 -9.08
N PHE A 122 -1.77 8.79 -8.75
CA PHE A 122 -0.74 7.79 -9.05
C PHE A 122 -0.51 7.70 -10.55
N GLU A 123 0.77 7.73 -10.95
CA GLU A 123 1.20 7.49 -12.33
C GLU A 123 2.45 6.61 -12.32
N PHE A 124 2.54 5.68 -13.27
CA PHE A 124 3.71 4.79 -13.34
C PHE A 124 5.01 5.57 -13.59
N ASP A 125 4.95 6.72 -14.24
CA ASP A 125 6.12 7.59 -14.45
C ASP A 125 6.69 8.12 -13.12
N GLY A 126 5.84 8.24 -12.10
CA GLY A 126 6.26 8.68 -10.76
C GLY A 126 6.48 7.53 -9.77
N PHE A 127 6.40 6.29 -10.23
CA PHE A 127 6.52 5.08 -9.42
C PHE A 127 7.88 4.44 -9.68
N GLU A 128 8.59 4.11 -8.60
CA GLU A 128 9.86 3.38 -8.69
C GLU A 128 9.77 2.11 -7.84
N LEU A 129 9.91 0.96 -8.49
CA LEU A 129 10.00 -0.34 -7.82
C LEU A 129 11.47 -0.68 -7.60
N ALA A 130 11.86 -0.97 -6.37
CA ALA A 130 13.22 -1.36 -6.07
C ALA A 130 13.59 -2.69 -6.75
N PRO A 131 14.88 -2.91 -7.07
CA PRO A 131 15.31 -4.21 -7.59
C PRO A 131 14.97 -5.35 -6.63
N GLU A 132 14.74 -6.53 -7.18
CA GLU A 132 14.48 -7.71 -6.36
C GLU A 132 15.61 -7.91 -5.35
N GLY A 133 15.25 -8.17 -4.10
CA GLY A 133 16.21 -8.37 -3.01
C GLY A 133 16.74 -7.10 -2.36
N TRP A 134 16.44 -5.92 -2.94
CA TRP A 134 16.86 -4.66 -2.32
C TRP A 134 16.06 -4.35 -1.06
N GLU A 135 16.73 -3.83 -0.06
CA GLU A 135 16.10 -3.26 1.14
C GLU A 135 16.95 -2.09 1.66
N PRO A 136 16.36 -1.17 2.44
CA PRO A 136 17.11 -0.05 3.03
C PRO A 136 18.20 -0.53 3.97
N GLY A 137 19.33 0.18 3.95
CA GLY A 137 20.45 -0.16 4.82
C GLY A 137 21.83 0.16 4.26
#